data_d1cd8638281fff27b361b52133c6224c
#
_entry.id   d1cd8638281fff27b361b52133c6224c
#
_cell.length_a   1.000
_cell.length_b   1.000
_cell.length_c   1.000
_cell.angle_alpha   90.00
_cell.angle_beta   90.00
_cell.angle_gamma   90.00
#
_symmetry.space_group_name_H-M   'P 1'
#
loop_
_entity.id
_entity.type
_entity.pdbx_description
1 polymer ?
#
loop_
_entity_poly.entity_id
_entity_poly.type
_entity_poly.pdbx_seq_one_letter_code
_entity_poly.pdbx_strand_id
1 'polypeptide(L)'
;STGFSKKNRFVKFTAGEMPAKYINMYKHAVISITAANNLIVIKTLEGNANSVGAAIDSMLFPQVLGTIAGDDTLLIITKKDSDADLVIKTLRNI
;
A
#
# COMPACT_ATOMS: atom_id res chain seq x y z
N SER A 1 -27.61 -4.32 -1.31
CA SER A 1 -27.33 -4.23 -1.72
C SER A 1 -27.18 -3.96 -1.61
N THR A 2 -27.53 -4.22 -1.24
CA THR A 2 -27.28 -4.03 -1.59
C THR A 2 -26.93 -3.73 -1.59
N GLY A 3 -27.33 -3.99 -1.11
CA GLY A 3 -26.85 -3.71 -1.60
C GLY A 3 -26.39 -3.48 -1.49
N PHE A 4 -26.57 -3.65 -1.41
CA PHE A 4 -25.86 -3.50 -1.83
C PHE A 4 -25.39 -3.20 -2.16
N SER A 5 -25.62 -3.25 -1.98
CA SER A 5 -25.05 -3.07 -2.78
C SER A 5 -24.50 -2.95 -2.97
N LYS A 6 -24.52 -3.06 -2.62
CA LYS A 6 -23.99 -3.07 -3.24
C LYS A 6 -23.38 -3.11 -3.68
N LYS A 7 -23.19 -3.40 -3.40
CA LYS A 7 -22.65 -3.51 -4.21
C LYS A 7 -22.16 -3.04 -4.84
N ASN A 8 -22.08 -3.03 -5.01
CA ASN A 8 -21.58 -2.65 -5.80
C ASN A 8 -21.08 -2.02 -5.92
N ARG A 9 -20.86 -1.90 -5.54
CA ARG A 9 -20.29 -1.36 -5.69
C ARG A 9 -19.32 -1.34 -5.77
N PHE A 10 -19.12 -1.70 -5.69
CA PHE A 10 -18.35 -1.91 -5.68
C PHE A 10 -17.39 -1.76 -6.26
N VAL A 11 -17.59 -1.56 -6.04
CA VAL A 11 -16.16 -1.44 -6.19
C VAL A 11 -15.64 -1.44 -7.62
N LYS A 12 -14.86 -0.50 -7.95
CA LYS A 12 -14.45 -0.31 -9.32
C LYS A 12 -12.99 -0.60 -9.59
N PHE A 13 -12.13 -0.70 -8.58
CA PHE A 13 -10.71 -0.94 -8.82
C PHE A 13 -10.33 -2.36 -8.44
N THR A 14 -9.24 -2.84 -9.04
CA THR A 14 -8.70 -4.15 -8.80
C THR A 14 -7.69 -4.10 -7.66
N ALA A 15 -7.61 -5.16 -6.85
CA ALA A 15 -6.60 -5.26 -5.80
C ALA A 15 -5.22 -5.04 -6.40
N GLY A 16 -4.39 -4.24 -5.74
CA GLY A 16 -3.07 -3.90 -6.21
C GLY A 16 -3.01 -2.62 -7.03
N GLU A 17 -4.15 -1.96 -7.25
CA GLU A 17 -4.18 -0.67 -7.94
C GLU A 17 -4.37 0.45 -6.93
N MET A 18 -3.54 1.50 -7.06
CA MET A 18 -3.68 2.65 -6.18
C MET A 18 -4.72 3.60 -6.75
N PRO A 19 -5.74 3.97 -5.93
CA PRO A 19 -6.71 4.97 -6.37
C PRO A 19 -6.04 6.27 -6.80
N ALA A 20 -6.56 6.88 -7.86
CA ALA A 20 -5.96 8.06 -8.47
C ALA A 20 -5.72 9.19 -7.47
N LYS A 21 -6.60 9.32 -6.47
CA LYS A 21 -6.49 10.40 -5.49
C LYS A 21 -5.24 10.32 -4.64
N TYR A 22 -4.59 9.15 -4.57
CA TYR A 22 -3.39 8.96 -3.76
C TYR A 22 -2.10 9.02 -4.56
N ILE A 23 -2.17 8.88 -5.88
CA ILE A 23 -0.96 8.66 -6.70
C ILE A 23 0.05 9.79 -6.59
N ASN A 24 -0.41 11.03 -6.71
CA ASN A 24 0.52 12.17 -6.67
C ASN A 24 1.19 12.31 -5.31
N MET A 25 0.42 12.15 -4.23
CA MET A 25 0.97 12.18 -2.88
C MET A 25 2.00 11.07 -2.69
N TYR A 26 1.65 9.85 -3.13
CA TYR A 26 2.54 8.70 -3.00
C TYR A 26 3.88 8.96 -3.70
N LYS A 27 3.82 9.39 -4.96
CA LYS A 27 5.04 9.65 -5.74
C LYS A 27 5.90 10.75 -5.13
N HIS A 28 5.25 11.74 -4.52
CA HIS A 28 5.96 12.86 -3.90
C HIS A 28 6.58 12.47 -2.56
N ALA A 29 5.85 11.69 -1.76
CA ALA A 29 6.22 11.44 -0.38
C ALA A 29 7.20 10.27 -0.20
N VAL A 30 7.19 9.27 -1.09
CA VAL A 30 8.00 8.07 -0.93
C VAL A 30 9.45 8.35 -1.36
N ILE A 31 10.39 8.07 -0.46
CA ILE A 31 11.81 8.27 -0.72
C ILE A 31 12.47 6.97 -1.13
N SER A 32 12.19 5.87 -0.42
CA SER A 32 12.78 4.58 -0.75
C SER A 32 11.86 3.44 -0.33
N ILE A 33 12.01 2.31 -1.02
CA ILE A 33 11.25 1.10 -0.75
C ILE A 33 12.24 -0.04 -0.72
N THR A 34 12.30 -0.77 0.41
CA THR A 34 13.26 -1.85 0.59
C THR A 34 12.56 -3.05 1.22
N ALA A 35 12.84 -4.24 0.71
CA ALA A 35 12.30 -5.48 1.28
C ALA A 35 13.38 -6.20 2.08
N ALA A 36 12.96 -6.84 3.17
CA ALA A 36 13.80 -7.72 3.98
C ALA A 36 12.91 -8.89 4.42
N ASN A 37 13.15 -10.06 3.83
CA ASN A 37 12.32 -11.23 4.08
C ASN A 37 10.86 -10.93 3.74
N ASN A 38 9.96 -11.09 4.70
CA ASN A 38 8.53 -10.81 4.48
C ASN A 38 8.12 -9.38 4.85
N LEU A 39 9.10 -8.50 5.06
CA LEU A 39 8.84 -7.12 5.46
C LEU A 39 9.24 -6.16 4.35
N ILE A 40 8.49 -5.07 4.23
CA ILE A 40 8.83 -3.98 3.32
C ILE A 40 8.91 -2.72 4.15
N VAL A 41 10.00 -1.99 3.99
CA VAL A 41 10.21 -0.72 4.69
C VAL A 41 10.16 0.40 3.66
N ILE A 42 9.25 1.34 3.86
CA ILE A 42 9.15 2.52 3.02
C ILE A 42 9.55 3.73 3.83
N LYS A 43 10.56 4.45 3.34
CA LYS A 43 10.93 5.74 3.94
C LYS A 43 10.17 6.83 3.20
N THR A 44 9.63 7.77 3.95
CA THR A 44 8.85 8.89 3.40
C THR A 44 9.40 10.23 3.88
N LEU A 45 8.87 11.30 3.34
CA LEU A 45 9.08 12.61 3.90
C LEU A 45 8.47 12.65 5.30
N GLU A 46 9.00 13.52 6.16
CA GLU A 46 8.52 13.67 7.52
C GLU A 46 7.02 13.93 7.55
N GLY A 47 6.33 13.22 8.44
CA GLY A 47 4.90 13.38 8.62
C GLY A 47 4.04 12.65 7.61
N ASN A 48 4.63 11.95 6.63
CA ASN A 48 3.86 11.36 5.53
C ASN A 48 3.70 9.85 5.60
N ALA A 49 4.25 9.18 6.61
CA ALA A 49 4.14 7.72 6.67
C ALA A 49 2.68 7.26 6.79
N ASN A 50 1.86 7.94 7.58
CA ASN A 50 0.44 7.59 7.71
C ASN A 50 -0.31 7.75 6.39
N SER A 51 -0.04 8.83 5.66
CA SER A 51 -0.70 9.07 4.38
C SER A 51 -0.32 8.01 3.35
N VAL A 52 0.96 7.65 3.29
CA VAL A 52 1.42 6.59 2.40
C VAL A 52 0.82 5.25 2.82
N GLY A 53 0.75 4.99 4.11
CA GLY A 53 0.11 3.78 4.63
C GLY A 53 -1.35 3.66 4.21
N ALA A 54 -2.10 4.76 4.31
CA ALA A 54 -3.49 4.78 3.89
C ALA A 54 -3.62 4.49 2.39
N ALA A 55 -2.72 5.05 1.58
CA ALA A 55 -2.72 4.80 0.14
C ALA A 55 -2.50 3.30 -0.16
N ILE A 56 -1.54 2.69 0.53
CA ILE A 56 -1.21 1.28 0.33
C ILE A 56 -2.34 0.38 0.84
N ASP A 57 -2.92 0.70 1.99
CA ASP A 57 -4.05 -0.06 2.52
C ASP A 57 -5.22 -0.05 1.54
N SER A 58 -5.43 1.05 0.83
CA SER A 58 -6.51 1.17 -0.14
C SER A 58 -6.31 0.31 -1.38
N MET A 59 -5.09 -0.19 -1.61
CA MET A 59 -4.81 -1.07 -2.75
C MET A 59 -5.31 -2.50 -2.52
N LEU A 60 -5.66 -2.85 -1.29
CA LEU A 60 -6.27 -4.13 -0.95
C LEU A 60 -5.41 -5.34 -1.35
N PHE A 61 -4.11 -5.28 -1.08
CA PHE A 61 -3.22 -6.41 -1.34
C PHE A 61 -3.60 -7.62 -0.49
N PRO A 62 -3.98 -8.74 -1.10
CA PRO A 62 -4.28 -9.94 -0.31
C PRO A 62 -3.04 -10.53 0.37
N GLN A 63 -1.84 -10.18 -0.13
CA GLN A 63 -0.57 -10.66 0.42
C GLN A 63 -0.15 -9.91 1.69
N VAL A 64 -0.76 -8.77 1.97
CA VAL A 64 -0.37 -7.91 3.10
C VAL A 64 -1.21 -8.23 4.32
N LEU A 65 -0.53 -8.53 5.44
CA LEU A 65 -1.20 -8.75 6.72
C LEU A 65 -1.59 -7.44 7.38
N GLY A 66 -0.76 -6.41 7.21
CA GLY A 66 -1.03 -5.11 7.80
C GLY A 66 0.11 -4.15 7.57
N THR A 67 -0.10 -2.90 7.96
CA THR A 67 0.91 -1.86 7.87
C THR A 67 0.98 -1.11 9.19
N ILE A 68 2.17 -0.62 9.53
CA ILE A 68 2.39 0.18 10.73
C ILE A 68 3.18 1.41 10.32
N ALA A 69 2.64 2.59 10.62
CA ALA A 69 3.26 3.85 10.24
C ALA A 69 3.85 4.57 11.44
N GLY A 70 5.10 5.00 11.31
CA GLY A 70 5.71 5.97 12.22
C GLY A 70 5.54 7.35 11.63
N ASP A 71 6.55 8.21 11.80
CA ASP A 71 6.49 9.56 11.24
C ASP A 71 6.93 9.57 9.77
N ASP A 72 8.12 8.99 9.50
CA ASP A 72 8.74 8.98 8.18
C ASP A 72 9.06 7.57 7.69
N THR A 73 8.54 6.56 8.35
CA THR A 73 8.81 5.17 8.03
C THR A 73 7.53 4.37 8.12
N LEU A 74 7.27 3.59 7.08
CA LEU A 74 6.13 2.69 7.02
C LEU A 74 6.64 1.26 6.93
N LEU A 75 6.11 0.38 7.77
CA LEU A 75 6.43 -1.04 7.73
C LEU A 75 5.22 -1.79 7.18
N ILE A 76 5.46 -2.57 6.13
CA ILE A 76 4.44 -3.45 5.55
C ILE A 76 4.80 -4.88 5.89
N ILE A 77 3.86 -5.62 6.44
CA ILE A 77 4.07 -7.01 6.84
C ILE A 77 3.31 -7.89 5.88
N THR A 78 4.03 -8.78 5.18
CA THR A 78 3.41 -9.71 4.24
C THR A 78 3.40 -11.12 4.84
N LYS A 79 2.68 -12.03 4.17
CA LYS A 79 2.52 -13.40 4.66
C LYS A 79 3.79 -14.22 4.52
N LYS A 80 4.58 -13.97 3.47
CA LYS A 80 5.82 -14.70 3.22
C LYS A 80 6.74 -13.88 2.32
N ASP A 81 7.98 -14.33 2.21
CA ASP A 81 9.03 -13.59 1.48
C ASP A 81 8.66 -13.34 0.01
N SER A 82 8.10 -14.33 -0.66
CA SER A 82 7.72 -14.16 -2.06
C SER A 82 6.59 -13.14 -2.24
N ASP A 83 5.75 -12.98 -1.23
CA ASP A 83 4.69 -11.96 -1.25
C ASP A 83 5.28 -10.56 -1.14
N ALA A 84 6.33 -10.40 -0.32
CA ALA A 84 7.01 -9.11 -0.23
C ALA A 84 7.60 -8.71 -1.58
N ASP A 85 8.22 -9.67 -2.29
CA ASP A 85 8.76 -9.40 -3.62
C ASP A 85 7.69 -8.94 -4.59
N LEU A 86 6.54 -9.59 -4.54
CA LEU A 86 5.41 -9.26 -5.42
C LEU A 86 4.87 -7.86 -5.14
N VAL A 87 4.67 -7.56 -3.86
CA VAL A 87 4.12 -6.27 -3.44
C VAL A 87 5.09 -5.13 -3.78
N ILE A 88 6.38 -5.33 -3.50
CA ILE A 88 7.37 -4.28 -3.75
C ILE A 88 7.48 -3.98 -5.24
N LYS A 89 7.35 -5.00 -6.09
CA LYS A 89 7.38 -4.79 -7.54
C LYS A 89 6.21 -3.91 -7.97
N THR A 90 5.03 -4.18 -7.45
CA THR A 90 3.85 -3.36 -7.75
C THR A 90 4.04 -1.93 -7.28
N LEU A 91 4.55 -1.75 -6.05
CA LEU A 91 4.74 -0.41 -5.49
C LEU A 91 5.76 0.42 -6.28
N ARG A 92 6.80 -0.22 -6.79
CA ARG A 92 7.84 0.48 -7.56
C ARG A 92 7.38 0.89 -8.95
N ASN A 93 6.28 0.32 -9.42
CA ASN A 93 5.75 0.61 -10.76
C ASN A 93 4.62 1.64 -10.75
N ILE A 94 4.34 2.24 -9.62
CA ILE A 94 3.29 3.25 -9.53
C ILE A 94 3.73 4.63 -10.12
#